data_07607a24acc16dd5acb15110f90579d2
#
_entry.id   07607a24acc16dd5acb15110f90579d2
#
_cell.length_a   1.000
_cell.length_b   1.000
_cell.length_c   1.000
_cell.angle_alpha   90.00
_cell.angle_beta   90.00
_cell.angle_gamma   90.00
#
_symmetry.space_group_name_H-M   'P 1'
#
loop_
_entity.id
_entity.type
_entity.pdbx_description
1 polymer ?
#
loop_
_entity_poly.entity_id
_entity_poly.type
_entity_poly.pdbx_seq_one_letter_code
_entity_poly.pdbx_strand_id
1 'polypeptide(L)'
;MFSASSAVVALLLTATSRVLAQDVETTPTPVGCETLLQRREWRTLADSEKLDYINAVKCLQSLPPLDPTLTAAQSRFDEFHALHLEKADLVHVTGEFLPWHRYYVKLYEDALRNECGYAGANPYWAWEQDADSASSISGSPVFDPVTGFGGNGGPGTYSLPPDTDITANRIDPDAFVGCVQDGPFKDYTLRYGPGQLVTDHCLTRNIRDDSAQFLDSKAMAEATQLPTYEEFRIELEGEPITPTHKMHDGGHYGVGGEMSNFYSSPGDPLFYLHHSNLDRVWRMWQLMLPDRLYEISGRSTVDPPYVNVTLDYPLDMGNLAATIPIRDVMDIWSPPNCYTYV
;
A
#
# COMPACT_ATOMS: atom_id res chain seq x y z
N MET A 1 24.89 -30.65 82.88
CA MET A 1 25.38 -29.69 81.92
C MET A 1 25.49 -30.46 80.61
N PHE A 2 24.45 -30.39 79.80
CA PHE A 2 24.42 -31.08 78.51
C PHE A 2 24.30 -30.01 77.42
N SER A 3 25.32 -30.01 76.54
CA SER A 3 25.41 -29.16 75.35
C SER A 3 24.66 -29.86 74.22
N ALA A 4 23.67 -29.18 73.62
CA ALA A 4 22.95 -29.64 72.46
C ALA A 4 23.56 -28.94 71.21
N SER A 5 24.15 -29.74 70.31
CA SER A 5 24.60 -29.28 69.02
C SER A 5 23.45 -29.34 67.99
N SER A 6 23.08 -28.19 67.44
CA SER A 6 22.10 -28.11 66.34
C SER A 6 22.82 -28.25 65.01
N ALA A 7 22.47 -29.28 64.26
CA ALA A 7 22.91 -29.46 62.89
C ALA A 7 21.98 -28.68 61.92
N VAL A 8 22.55 -27.76 61.17
CA VAL A 8 21.87 -27.04 60.07
C VAL A 8 21.99 -27.87 58.80
N VAL A 9 20.88 -28.36 58.29
CA VAL A 9 20.79 -29.02 57.00
C VAL A 9 20.57 -27.92 55.93
N ALA A 10 21.53 -27.72 55.08
CA ALA A 10 21.38 -26.83 53.92
C ALA A 10 20.75 -27.59 52.75
N LEU A 11 19.51 -27.21 52.39
CA LEU A 11 18.83 -27.68 51.19
C LEU A 11 19.40 -26.92 49.96
N LEU A 12 20.15 -27.61 49.12
CA LEU A 12 20.53 -27.12 47.79
C LEU A 12 19.35 -27.26 46.80
N LEU A 13 18.69 -26.17 46.46
CA LEU A 13 17.74 -26.08 45.39
C LEU A 13 18.49 -25.95 44.08
N THR A 14 18.54 -27.02 43.30
CA THR A 14 19.00 -26.96 41.89
C THR A 14 17.86 -26.41 41.02
N ALA A 15 18.02 -25.16 40.61
CA ALA A 15 17.16 -24.55 39.61
C ALA A 15 17.53 -25.12 38.23
N THR A 16 16.71 -26.03 37.71
CA THR A 16 16.78 -26.44 36.29
C THR A 16 16.15 -25.36 35.44
N SER A 17 16.98 -24.55 34.79
CA SER A 17 16.53 -23.62 33.73
C SER A 17 16.04 -24.46 32.55
N ARG A 18 14.71 -24.52 32.39
CA ARG A 18 14.11 -24.96 31.11
C ARG A 18 14.31 -23.82 30.11
N VAL A 19 15.21 -24.02 29.19
CA VAL A 19 15.28 -23.25 27.95
C VAL A 19 13.99 -23.57 27.20
N LEU A 20 13.06 -22.63 27.15
CA LEU A 20 11.95 -22.69 26.22
C LEU A 20 12.55 -22.62 24.82
N ALA A 21 12.47 -23.71 24.09
CA ALA A 21 12.71 -23.70 22.67
C ALA A 21 11.73 -22.70 22.06
N GLN A 22 12.25 -21.63 21.48
CA GLN A 22 11.46 -20.76 20.63
C GLN A 22 10.97 -21.63 19.47
N ASP A 23 9.66 -21.78 19.36
CA ASP A 23 9.07 -22.36 18.18
C ASP A 23 9.54 -21.50 17.00
N VAL A 24 10.38 -22.08 16.16
CA VAL A 24 10.72 -21.51 14.86
C VAL A 24 9.39 -21.51 14.10
N GLU A 25 8.83 -20.34 13.90
CA GLU A 25 7.70 -20.17 12.98
C GLU A 25 8.12 -20.81 11.66
N THR A 26 7.64 -22.02 11.41
CA THR A 26 7.82 -22.66 10.13
C THR A 26 7.07 -21.84 9.11
N THR A 27 7.79 -21.16 8.23
CA THR A 27 7.21 -20.49 7.07
C THR A 27 6.28 -21.51 6.39
N PRO A 28 4.97 -21.22 6.24
CA PRO A 28 4.05 -22.19 5.67
C PRO A 28 4.53 -22.58 4.27
N THR A 29 4.42 -23.85 3.94
CA THR A 29 4.76 -24.32 2.60
C THR A 29 3.71 -23.76 1.63
N PRO A 30 4.10 -22.94 0.64
CA PRO A 30 3.16 -22.34 -0.29
C PRO A 30 2.47 -23.43 -1.11
N VAL A 31 1.14 -23.35 -1.21
CA VAL A 31 0.35 -24.26 -2.02
C VAL A 31 0.29 -23.72 -3.45
N GLY A 32 1.00 -24.36 -4.38
CA GLY A 32 1.00 -24.01 -5.80
C GLY A 32 1.97 -22.89 -6.20
N CYS A 33 2.70 -22.29 -5.27
CA CYS A 33 3.80 -21.37 -5.55
C CYS A 33 5.14 -22.11 -5.49
N GLU A 34 6.05 -21.85 -6.43
CA GLU A 34 7.42 -22.39 -6.35
C GLU A 34 8.19 -21.76 -5.19
N THR A 35 8.04 -20.44 -5.03
CA THR A 35 8.63 -19.65 -3.95
C THR A 35 7.70 -18.50 -3.59
N LEU A 36 7.79 -18.00 -2.36
CA LEU A 36 7.14 -16.76 -1.98
C LEU A 36 8.10 -15.58 -2.15
N LEU A 37 7.67 -14.56 -2.88
CA LEU A 37 8.37 -13.29 -2.94
C LEU A 37 8.30 -12.62 -1.56
N GLN A 38 9.39 -12.01 -1.13
CA GLN A 38 9.46 -11.33 0.17
C GLN A 38 9.30 -9.82 -0.04
N ARG A 39 8.11 -9.30 0.24
CA ARG A 39 7.85 -7.86 0.29
C ARG A 39 8.43 -7.32 1.59
N ARG A 40 9.41 -6.43 1.45
CA ARG A 40 10.21 -5.87 2.55
C ARG A 40 9.88 -4.41 2.78
N GLU A 41 10.04 -3.97 4.02
CA GLU A 41 9.93 -2.56 4.36
C GLU A 41 11.05 -1.76 3.70
N TRP A 42 10.72 -0.56 3.16
CA TRP A 42 11.64 0.27 2.37
C TRP A 42 12.97 0.55 3.08
N ARG A 43 12.96 0.81 4.40
CA ARG A 43 14.17 1.08 5.20
C ARG A 43 15.11 -0.10 5.28
N THR A 44 14.57 -1.32 5.20
CA THR A 44 15.33 -2.57 5.33
C THR A 44 16.06 -2.97 4.05
N LEU A 45 15.73 -2.32 2.94
CA LEU A 45 16.41 -2.53 1.66
C LEU A 45 17.79 -1.85 1.68
N ALA A 46 18.81 -2.53 1.12
CA ALA A 46 20.08 -1.89 0.82
C ALA A 46 19.88 -0.80 -0.26
N ASP A 47 20.76 0.20 -0.30
CA ASP A 47 20.66 1.28 -1.27
C ASP A 47 20.65 0.76 -2.73
N SER A 48 21.42 -0.30 -3.02
CA SER A 48 21.39 -0.94 -4.33
C SER A 48 20.04 -1.56 -4.66
N GLU A 49 19.36 -2.21 -3.69
CA GLU A 49 18.03 -2.80 -3.88
C GLU A 49 16.96 -1.71 -4.11
N LYS A 50 17.06 -0.58 -3.39
CA LYS A 50 16.20 0.60 -3.60
C LYS A 50 16.38 1.17 -4.99
N LEU A 51 17.63 1.34 -5.43
CA LEU A 51 17.94 1.83 -6.77
C LEU A 51 17.48 0.86 -7.86
N ASP A 52 17.58 -0.44 -7.65
CA ASP A 52 17.06 -1.45 -8.57
C ASP A 52 15.53 -1.33 -8.74
N TYR A 53 14.78 -1.13 -7.63
CA TYR A 53 13.35 -0.86 -7.69
C TYR A 53 13.03 0.44 -8.44
N ILE A 54 13.69 1.54 -8.09
CA ILE A 54 13.52 2.85 -8.74
C ILE A 54 13.80 2.75 -10.24
N ASN A 55 14.88 2.05 -10.64
CA ASN A 55 15.22 1.83 -12.03
C ASN A 55 14.17 0.99 -12.77
N ALA A 56 13.59 0.00 -12.13
CA ALA A 56 12.49 -0.78 -12.70
C ALA A 56 11.23 0.07 -12.92
N VAL A 57 10.88 0.96 -11.98
CA VAL A 57 9.78 1.92 -12.17
C VAL A 57 10.07 2.85 -13.36
N LYS A 58 11.27 3.41 -13.45
CA LYS A 58 11.68 4.24 -14.59
C LYS A 58 11.70 3.47 -15.92
N CYS A 59 12.06 2.20 -15.89
CA CYS A 59 11.95 1.32 -17.07
C CYS A 59 10.46 1.22 -17.49
N LEU A 60 9.54 0.93 -16.56
CA LEU A 60 8.11 0.84 -16.87
C LEU A 60 7.55 2.16 -17.42
N GLN A 61 8.07 3.30 -16.95
CA GLN A 61 7.77 4.65 -17.45
C GLN A 61 8.36 4.92 -18.85
N SER A 62 9.30 4.10 -19.31
CA SER A 62 9.93 4.24 -20.65
C SER A 62 9.44 3.22 -21.68
N LEU A 63 8.83 2.12 -21.24
CA LEU A 63 8.25 1.12 -22.14
C LEU A 63 6.97 1.67 -22.78
N PRO A 64 6.71 1.36 -24.05
CA PRO A 64 5.48 1.77 -24.70
C PRO A 64 4.26 1.06 -24.05
N PRO A 65 3.07 1.68 -24.11
CA PRO A 65 1.85 1.03 -23.65
C PRO A 65 1.53 -0.20 -24.50
N LEU A 66 0.91 -1.21 -23.88
CA LEU A 66 0.44 -2.42 -24.56
C LEU A 66 -0.99 -2.26 -25.10
N ASP A 67 -1.79 -1.40 -24.48
CA ASP A 67 -3.16 -1.12 -24.90
C ASP A 67 -3.23 0.05 -25.88
N PRO A 68 -3.44 -0.19 -27.19
CA PRO A 68 -3.51 0.87 -28.19
C PRO A 68 -4.78 1.73 -28.08
N THR A 69 -5.76 1.34 -27.25
CA THR A 69 -6.98 2.11 -27.05
C THR A 69 -6.80 3.29 -26.09
N LEU A 70 -5.78 3.23 -25.24
CA LEU A 70 -5.40 4.30 -24.31
C LEU A 70 -4.57 5.37 -25.02
N THR A 71 -5.21 6.18 -25.84
CA THR A 71 -4.53 7.13 -26.76
C THR A 71 -3.71 8.20 -26.04
N ALA A 72 -3.98 8.48 -24.78
CA ALA A 72 -3.20 9.42 -23.96
C ALA A 72 -2.00 8.76 -23.28
N ALA A 73 -2.03 7.43 -23.03
CA ALA A 73 -0.91 6.71 -22.45
C ALA A 73 0.30 6.75 -23.39
N GLN A 74 1.47 7.04 -22.85
CA GLN A 74 2.74 7.02 -23.58
C GLN A 74 3.72 5.99 -23.01
N SER A 75 3.37 5.40 -21.87
CA SER A 75 4.16 4.39 -21.21
C SER A 75 3.31 3.25 -20.64
N ARG A 76 3.98 2.16 -20.33
CA ARG A 76 3.38 1.03 -19.62
C ARG A 76 2.91 1.44 -18.22
N PHE A 77 3.61 2.36 -17.57
CA PHE A 77 3.22 2.96 -16.29
C PHE A 77 1.88 3.71 -16.40
N ASP A 78 1.67 4.44 -17.49
CA ASP A 78 0.43 5.19 -17.73
C ASP A 78 -0.79 4.28 -17.85
N GLU A 79 -0.64 3.02 -18.28
CA GLU A 79 -1.75 2.07 -18.36
C GLU A 79 -2.27 1.68 -16.98
N PHE A 80 -1.35 1.50 -16.01
CA PHE A 80 -1.76 1.29 -14.61
C PHE A 80 -2.49 2.52 -14.09
N HIS A 81 -1.97 3.70 -14.33
CA HIS A 81 -2.59 4.95 -13.93
C HIS A 81 -4.01 5.09 -14.53
N ALA A 82 -4.16 4.85 -15.85
CA ALA A 82 -5.43 4.93 -16.55
C ALA A 82 -6.47 3.93 -16.03
N LEU A 83 -6.06 2.69 -15.71
CA LEU A 83 -6.97 1.69 -15.16
C LEU A 83 -7.55 2.14 -13.82
N HIS A 84 -6.71 2.59 -12.89
CA HIS A 84 -7.20 3.06 -11.60
C HIS A 84 -8.18 4.24 -11.76
N LEU A 85 -7.84 5.19 -12.64
CA LEU A 85 -8.70 6.34 -12.94
C LEU A 85 -10.06 5.90 -13.48
N GLU A 86 -10.11 4.88 -14.36
CA GLU A 86 -11.35 4.31 -14.91
C GLU A 86 -12.17 3.58 -13.82
N LYS A 87 -11.50 2.84 -12.93
CA LYS A 87 -12.17 1.97 -11.95
C LYS A 87 -12.42 2.62 -10.59
N ALA A 88 -11.87 3.80 -10.31
CA ALA A 88 -11.87 4.40 -8.97
C ALA A 88 -13.27 4.47 -8.33
N ASP A 89 -14.29 4.90 -9.07
CA ASP A 89 -15.67 4.98 -8.58
C ASP A 89 -16.32 3.61 -8.31
N LEU A 90 -15.74 2.52 -8.80
CA LEU A 90 -16.24 1.16 -8.61
C LEU A 90 -15.55 0.46 -7.45
N VAL A 91 -14.24 0.65 -7.32
CA VAL A 91 -13.39 -0.13 -6.42
C VAL A 91 -13.13 0.55 -5.08
N HIS A 92 -13.55 1.78 -4.88
CA HIS A 92 -13.51 2.47 -3.58
C HIS A 92 -14.90 2.50 -2.95
N VAL A 93 -14.94 2.58 -1.61
CA VAL A 93 -16.19 2.63 -0.83
C VAL A 93 -17.01 1.34 -0.96
N THR A 94 -16.42 0.27 -1.47
CA THR A 94 -17.06 -1.02 -1.75
C THR A 94 -16.32 -2.18 -1.07
N GLY A 95 -16.97 -3.34 -0.97
CA GLY A 95 -16.36 -4.53 -0.37
C GLY A 95 -15.18 -5.10 -1.16
N GLU A 96 -15.06 -4.77 -2.45
CA GLU A 96 -13.94 -5.21 -3.29
C GLU A 96 -12.68 -4.34 -3.17
N PHE A 97 -12.73 -3.25 -2.40
CA PHE A 97 -11.62 -2.30 -2.25
C PHE A 97 -10.26 -3.00 -2.01
N LEU A 98 -10.14 -3.78 -0.93
CA LEU A 98 -8.88 -4.45 -0.59
C LEU A 98 -8.50 -5.56 -1.58
N PRO A 99 -9.39 -6.49 -1.98
CA PRO A 99 -9.07 -7.51 -2.98
C PRO A 99 -8.61 -6.93 -4.32
N TRP A 100 -9.28 -5.88 -4.79
CA TRP A 100 -8.94 -5.25 -6.07
C TRP A 100 -7.55 -4.61 -6.02
N HIS A 101 -7.25 -3.82 -4.99
CA HIS A 101 -5.96 -3.17 -4.84
C HIS A 101 -4.82 -4.15 -4.58
N ARG A 102 -5.08 -5.27 -3.84
CA ARG A 102 -4.12 -6.37 -3.70
C ARG A 102 -3.70 -6.92 -5.07
N TYR A 103 -4.67 -7.22 -5.93
CA TYR A 103 -4.39 -7.77 -7.25
C TYR A 103 -3.76 -6.72 -8.18
N TYR A 104 -4.22 -5.49 -8.13
CA TYR A 104 -3.66 -4.37 -8.89
C TYR A 104 -2.16 -4.15 -8.58
N VAL A 105 -1.78 -4.11 -7.31
CA VAL A 105 -0.36 -4.01 -6.88
C VAL A 105 0.43 -5.25 -7.29
N LYS A 106 -0.20 -6.44 -7.27
CA LYS A 106 0.45 -7.67 -7.75
C LYS A 106 0.76 -7.62 -9.24
N LEU A 107 -0.16 -7.15 -10.05
CA LEU A 107 0.05 -6.97 -11.49
C LEU A 107 1.16 -5.94 -11.78
N TYR A 108 1.22 -4.87 -11.01
CA TYR A 108 2.30 -3.90 -11.10
C TYR A 108 3.67 -4.53 -10.74
N GLU A 109 3.72 -5.29 -9.64
CA GLU A 109 4.93 -6.05 -9.25
C GLU A 109 5.36 -6.99 -10.38
N ASP A 110 4.42 -7.70 -11.00
CA ASP A 110 4.70 -8.61 -12.10
C ASP A 110 5.22 -7.87 -13.35
N ALA A 111 4.69 -6.71 -13.67
CA ALA A 111 5.19 -5.88 -14.77
C ALA A 111 6.64 -5.42 -14.52
N LEU A 112 6.95 -4.92 -13.31
CA LEU A 112 8.33 -4.56 -12.94
C LEU A 112 9.28 -5.75 -13.09
N ARG A 113 8.85 -6.95 -12.71
CA ARG A 113 9.68 -8.16 -12.75
C ARG A 113 9.84 -8.71 -14.16
N ASN A 114 8.74 -8.84 -14.89
CA ASN A 114 8.70 -9.55 -16.17
C ASN A 114 9.10 -8.65 -17.36
N GLU A 115 8.78 -7.36 -17.28
CA GLU A 115 9.01 -6.42 -18.37
C GLU A 115 10.28 -5.57 -18.15
N CYS A 116 10.66 -5.32 -16.88
CA CYS A 116 11.82 -4.50 -16.51
C CYS A 116 12.95 -5.26 -15.78
N GLY A 117 12.83 -6.57 -15.62
CA GLY A 117 13.89 -7.42 -15.06
C GLY A 117 14.16 -7.18 -13.56
N TYR A 118 13.20 -6.59 -12.81
CA TYR A 118 13.34 -6.41 -11.38
C TYR A 118 13.36 -7.77 -10.66
N ALA A 119 14.42 -8.06 -9.92
CA ALA A 119 14.57 -9.34 -9.23
C ALA A 119 13.85 -9.41 -7.87
N GLY A 120 13.58 -8.25 -7.26
CA GLY A 120 12.94 -8.14 -5.94
C GLY A 120 11.43 -8.35 -5.96
N ALA A 121 10.79 -8.12 -4.82
CA ALA A 121 9.35 -7.98 -4.66
C ALA A 121 8.97 -6.51 -4.47
N ASN A 122 7.69 -6.15 -4.68
CA ASN A 122 7.23 -4.79 -4.43
C ASN A 122 7.43 -4.43 -2.95
N PRO A 123 8.21 -3.40 -2.60
CA PRO A 123 8.42 -3.03 -1.21
C PRO A 123 7.16 -2.38 -0.62
N TYR A 124 7.14 -2.21 0.71
CA TYR A 124 6.09 -1.45 1.37
C TYR A 124 6.68 -0.29 2.19
N TRP A 125 5.88 0.73 2.38
CA TRP A 125 6.17 1.87 3.24
C TRP A 125 5.46 1.69 4.59
N ALA A 126 6.21 1.29 5.63
CA ALA A 126 5.69 1.19 6.99
C ALA A 126 5.55 2.60 7.61
N TRP A 127 4.54 3.35 7.17
CA TRP A 127 4.29 4.72 7.59
C TRP A 127 4.04 4.84 9.11
N GLU A 128 3.64 3.78 9.79
CA GLU A 128 3.53 3.77 11.24
C GLU A 128 4.88 4.02 11.93
N GLN A 129 5.99 3.60 11.34
CA GLN A 129 7.32 3.88 11.90
C GLN A 129 7.69 5.37 11.81
N ASP A 130 7.20 6.07 10.79
CA ASP A 130 7.39 7.51 10.65
C ASP A 130 6.44 8.27 11.59
N ALA A 131 5.18 7.87 11.61
CA ALA A 131 4.15 8.50 12.43
C ALA A 131 4.45 8.43 13.93
N ASP A 132 5.02 7.31 14.38
CA ASP A 132 5.44 7.11 15.77
C ASP A 132 6.79 7.79 16.11
N SER A 133 7.50 8.30 15.09
CA SER A 133 8.83 8.88 15.27
C SER A 133 8.79 10.39 15.42
N ALA A 134 9.87 10.96 15.98
CA ALA A 134 10.04 12.42 16.08
C ALA A 134 10.28 13.10 14.72
N SER A 135 10.68 12.37 13.69
CA SER A 135 10.91 12.89 12.33
C SER A 135 9.62 13.03 11.52
N SER A 136 8.53 12.38 11.98
CA SER A 136 7.23 12.41 11.34
C SER A 136 7.24 11.96 9.85
N ILE A 137 6.17 12.19 9.12
CA ILE A 137 5.98 11.72 7.74
C ILE A 137 7.01 12.34 6.79
N SER A 138 7.24 13.65 6.89
CA SER A 138 8.19 14.37 6.02
C SER A 138 9.65 13.92 6.17
N GLY A 139 9.99 13.32 7.30
CA GLY A 139 11.33 12.75 7.55
C GLY A 139 11.48 11.30 7.10
N SER A 140 10.48 10.71 6.46
CA SER A 140 10.54 9.33 6.01
C SER A 140 11.60 9.11 4.93
N PRO A 141 12.38 8.01 5.01
CA PRO A 141 13.35 7.65 3.97
C PRO A 141 12.75 7.39 2.58
N VAL A 142 11.44 7.22 2.45
CA VAL A 142 10.81 7.13 1.12
C VAL A 142 10.91 8.45 0.35
N PHE A 143 11.14 9.58 1.03
CA PHE A 143 11.32 10.90 0.41
C PHE A 143 12.79 11.26 0.15
N ASP A 144 13.73 10.34 0.42
CA ASP A 144 15.15 10.60 0.11
C ASP A 144 15.35 10.89 -1.39
N PRO A 145 16.10 11.93 -1.76
CA PRO A 145 16.26 12.32 -3.17
C PRO A 145 17.17 11.40 -3.99
N VAL A 146 17.92 10.50 -3.35
CA VAL A 146 18.86 9.60 -4.03
C VAL A 146 18.36 8.16 -3.99
N THR A 147 18.00 7.68 -2.83
CA THR A 147 17.56 6.30 -2.57
C THR A 147 16.07 6.22 -2.21
N GLY A 148 15.29 7.22 -2.53
CA GLY A 148 13.86 7.31 -2.34
C GLY A 148 13.16 7.88 -3.57
N PHE A 149 11.97 8.42 -3.36
CA PHE A 149 11.08 8.89 -4.43
C PHE A 149 11.14 10.41 -4.62
N GLY A 150 12.06 11.10 -3.93
CA GLY A 150 12.16 12.56 -3.92
C GLY A 150 11.24 13.20 -2.87
N GLY A 151 11.52 14.46 -2.58
CA GLY A 151 10.85 15.23 -1.53
C GLY A 151 9.57 15.93 -1.98
N ASN A 152 9.33 17.07 -1.35
CA ASN A 152 8.09 17.85 -1.51
C ASN A 152 8.04 18.65 -2.82
N GLY A 153 6.84 19.11 -3.16
CA GLY A 153 6.61 20.05 -4.25
C GLY A 153 7.18 21.44 -3.99
N GLY A 154 7.68 22.10 -5.04
CA GLY A 154 8.16 23.50 -4.97
C GLY A 154 6.99 24.48 -5.04
N PRO A 155 6.85 25.42 -4.08
CA PRO A 155 5.74 26.36 -4.10
C PRO A 155 5.66 27.17 -5.40
N GLY A 156 4.45 27.21 -5.99
CA GLY A 156 4.17 27.99 -7.19
C GLY A 156 4.74 27.43 -8.50
N THR A 157 5.25 26.20 -8.50
CA THR A 157 5.77 25.55 -9.72
C THR A 157 4.71 24.75 -10.49
N TYR A 158 3.50 24.63 -9.96
CA TYR A 158 2.35 23.99 -10.59
C TYR A 158 1.09 24.85 -10.43
N SER A 159 0.23 24.82 -11.43
CA SER A 159 -1.13 25.34 -11.38
C SER A 159 -2.07 24.43 -12.17
N LEU A 160 -3.29 24.28 -11.68
CA LEU A 160 -4.34 23.56 -12.42
C LEU A 160 -4.58 24.23 -13.79
N PRO A 161 -4.94 23.45 -14.82
CA PRO A 161 -5.37 24.00 -16.10
C PRO A 161 -6.53 25.00 -15.89
N PRO A 162 -6.60 26.07 -16.71
CA PRO A 162 -7.72 26.99 -16.67
C PRO A 162 -9.06 26.24 -16.84
N ASP A 163 -10.09 26.72 -16.16
CA ASP A 163 -11.48 26.19 -16.24
C ASP A 163 -11.63 24.74 -15.76
N THR A 164 -10.67 24.23 -14.96
CA THR A 164 -10.78 22.89 -14.36
C THR A 164 -12.00 22.83 -13.43
N ASP A 165 -12.90 21.87 -13.68
CA ASP A 165 -13.97 21.53 -12.75
C ASP A 165 -13.40 20.71 -11.57
N ILE A 166 -13.03 21.41 -10.49
CA ILE A 166 -12.43 20.82 -9.29
C ILE A 166 -13.39 19.85 -8.59
N THR A 167 -14.70 20.08 -8.68
CA THR A 167 -15.71 19.22 -8.03
C THR A 167 -15.85 17.90 -8.76
N ALA A 168 -16.02 17.92 -10.08
CA ALA A 168 -16.14 16.71 -10.88
C ALA A 168 -14.87 15.85 -10.82
N ASN A 169 -13.69 16.48 -10.71
CA ASN A 169 -12.41 15.80 -10.63
C ASN A 169 -11.96 15.47 -9.19
N ARG A 170 -12.80 15.78 -8.18
CA ARG A 170 -12.48 15.59 -6.75
C ARG A 170 -11.10 16.12 -6.39
N ILE A 171 -10.77 17.33 -6.89
CA ILE A 171 -9.51 18.00 -6.65
C ILE A 171 -9.64 18.89 -5.41
N ASP A 172 -8.76 18.67 -4.42
CA ASP A 172 -8.49 19.63 -3.38
C ASP A 172 -7.34 20.55 -3.85
N PRO A 173 -7.61 21.82 -4.16
CA PRO A 173 -6.55 22.74 -4.63
C PRO A 173 -5.41 22.92 -3.63
N ASP A 174 -5.69 22.79 -2.33
CA ASP A 174 -4.70 22.92 -1.27
C ASP A 174 -3.79 21.70 -1.14
N ALA A 175 -4.13 20.58 -1.83
CA ALA A 175 -3.29 19.42 -1.90
C ALA A 175 -2.04 19.63 -2.77
N PHE A 176 -2.01 20.62 -3.67
CA PHE A 176 -0.97 20.83 -4.67
C PHE A 176 -0.10 22.04 -4.33
N VAL A 177 1.05 21.82 -3.67
CA VAL A 177 2.03 22.91 -3.47
C VAL A 177 2.79 23.17 -4.77
N GLY A 178 3.17 22.14 -5.51
CA GLY A 178 3.86 22.28 -6.78
C GLY A 178 4.56 21.00 -7.22
N CYS A 179 5.32 21.11 -8.31
CA CYS A 179 6.12 20.02 -8.86
C CYS A 179 7.21 19.60 -7.88
N VAL A 180 7.44 18.29 -7.78
CA VAL A 180 8.57 17.71 -7.03
C VAL A 180 9.90 18.24 -7.60
N GLN A 181 10.81 18.68 -6.70
CA GLN A 181 12.01 19.43 -7.10
C GLN A 181 13.25 18.55 -7.20
N ASP A 182 13.24 17.35 -6.61
CA ASP A 182 14.38 16.45 -6.55
C ASP A 182 13.95 14.99 -6.71
N GLY A 183 14.90 14.08 -6.63
CA GLY A 183 14.63 12.65 -6.73
C GLY A 183 14.48 12.13 -8.15
N PRO A 184 14.27 10.82 -8.28
CA PRO A 184 14.34 10.11 -9.57
C PRO A 184 13.16 10.40 -10.52
N PHE A 185 12.04 10.93 -10.00
CA PHE A 185 10.80 11.11 -10.75
C PHE A 185 10.45 12.58 -11.05
N LYS A 186 11.30 13.54 -10.65
CA LYS A 186 11.06 14.98 -10.82
C LYS A 186 10.88 15.43 -12.28
N ASP A 187 11.50 14.72 -13.23
CA ASP A 187 11.45 15.04 -14.65
C ASP A 187 10.46 14.16 -15.43
N TYR A 188 9.72 13.26 -14.73
CA TYR A 188 8.70 12.44 -15.35
C TYR A 188 7.43 13.27 -15.61
N THR A 189 6.89 13.14 -16.82
CA THR A 189 5.63 13.79 -17.20
C THR A 189 4.47 12.83 -17.06
N LEU A 190 3.53 13.13 -16.15
CA LEU A 190 2.27 12.43 -16.05
C LEU A 190 1.35 12.79 -17.21
N ARG A 191 0.53 11.82 -17.66
CA ARG A 191 -0.40 11.97 -18.80
C ARG A 191 -1.85 12.03 -18.38
N TYR A 192 -2.14 11.53 -17.21
CA TYR A 192 -3.45 11.48 -16.59
C TYR A 192 -3.41 12.23 -15.26
N GLY A 193 -4.50 12.94 -14.94
CA GLY A 193 -4.61 13.70 -13.72
C GLY A 193 -4.38 15.22 -13.92
N PRO A 194 -4.53 16.00 -12.84
CA PRO A 194 -5.16 15.56 -11.59
C PRO A 194 -6.65 15.26 -11.81
N GLY A 195 -7.17 14.33 -11.06
CA GLY A 195 -8.53 13.84 -11.26
C GLY A 195 -8.66 12.97 -12.52
N GLN A 196 -9.71 13.19 -13.27
CA GLN A 196 -9.98 12.48 -14.53
C GLN A 196 -9.46 13.26 -15.76
N LEU A 197 -8.68 14.29 -15.55
CA LEU A 197 -8.11 15.08 -16.63
C LEU A 197 -7.09 14.28 -17.43
N VAL A 198 -6.97 14.59 -18.70
CA VAL A 198 -5.87 14.15 -19.56
C VAL A 198 -4.99 15.36 -19.80
N THR A 199 -3.92 15.49 -19.04
CA THR A 199 -3.01 16.63 -19.09
C THR A 199 -1.56 16.20 -18.92
N ASP A 200 -0.67 16.85 -19.64
CA ASP A 200 0.77 16.70 -19.42
C ASP A 200 1.18 17.60 -18.25
N HIS A 201 1.64 16.99 -17.17
CA HIS A 201 2.07 17.74 -15.99
C HIS A 201 3.16 17.00 -15.21
N CYS A 202 3.81 17.71 -14.29
CA CYS A 202 4.82 17.16 -13.41
C CYS A 202 4.19 16.38 -12.25
N LEU A 203 4.95 15.48 -11.63
CA LEU A 203 4.58 14.91 -10.35
C LEU A 203 4.50 16.03 -9.29
N THR A 204 3.35 16.14 -8.62
CA THR A 204 3.11 17.15 -7.58
C THR A 204 2.99 16.50 -6.20
N ARG A 205 3.40 17.20 -5.14
CA ARG A 205 3.25 16.79 -3.74
C ARG A 205 3.01 17.97 -2.83
N ASN A 206 2.44 17.66 -1.65
CA ASN A 206 2.30 18.54 -0.50
C ASN A 206 2.40 17.70 0.78
N ILE A 207 3.61 17.31 1.18
CA ILE A 207 3.83 16.41 2.31
C ILE A 207 3.34 17.06 3.61
N ARG A 208 2.50 16.34 4.37
CA ARG A 208 1.76 16.82 5.53
C ARG A 208 2.03 15.95 6.75
N ASP A 209 2.73 16.52 7.74
CA ASP A 209 3.09 15.81 8.98
C ASP A 209 1.90 15.57 9.92
N ASP A 210 0.85 16.35 9.81
CA ASP A 210 -0.38 16.16 10.59
C ASP A 210 -1.15 14.88 10.21
N SER A 211 -0.82 14.27 9.08
CA SER A 211 -1.33 12.94 8.70
C SER A 211 -0.86 11.81 9.63
N ALA A 212 0.23 12.01 10.38
CA ALA A 212 0.78 11.03 11.31
C ALA A 212 -0.27 10.48 12.29
N GLN A 213 -1.21 11.31 12.73
CA GLN A 213 -2.29 10.89 13.64
C GLN A 213 -3.21 9.80 13.07
N PHE A 214 -3.25 9.62 11.76
CA PHE A 214 -4.05 8.59 11.08
C PHE A 214 -3.24 7.34 10.74
N LEU A 215 -1.91 7.42 10.84
CA LEU A 215 -0.96 6.43 10.34
C LEU A 215 -0.15 5.74 11.42
N ASP A 216 -0.37 6.07 12.70
CA ASP A 216 0.41 5.55 13.82
C ASP A 216 0.11 4.07 14.13
N SER A 217 0.98 3.44 14.90
CA SER A 217 0.80 2.04 15.33
C SER A 217 -0.48 1.82 16.12
N LYS A 218 -1.01 2.85 16.76
CA LYS A 218 -2.27 2.76 17.51
C LYS A 218 -3.45 2.62 16.56
N ALA A 219 -3.54 3.45 15.52
CA ALA A 219 -4.59 3.34 14.50
C ALA A 219 -4.59 1.96 13.83
N MET A 220 -3.38 1.45 13.50
CA MET A 220 -3.23 0.09 12.94
C MET A 220 -3.70 -1.00 13.92
N ALA A 221 -3.35 -0.89 15.20
CA ALA A 221 -3.78 -1.85 16.21
C ALA A 221 -5.31 -1.81 16.44
N GLU A 222 -5.92 -0.63 16.44
CA GLU A 222 -7.37 -0.46 16.58
C GLU A 222 -8.11 -1.10 15.39
N ALA A 223 -7.69 -0.84 14.16
CA ALA A 223 -8.32 -1.42 12.99
C ALA A 223 -8.21 -2.94 12.94
N THR A 224 -7.04 -3.52 13.27
CA THR A 224 -6.83 -4.97 13.23
C THR A 224 -7.65 -5.74 14.29
N GLN A 225 -8.13 -5.07 15.35
CA GLN A 225 -9.00 -5.68 16.36
C GLN A 225 -10.48 -5.78 15.92
N LEU A 226 -10.88 -5.11 14.87
CA LEU A 226 -12.28 -5.10 14.43
C LEU A 226 -12.74 -6.50 14.03
N PRO A 227 -13.98 -6.87 14.40
CA PRO A 227 -14.41 -8.26 14.35
C PRO A 227 -14.70 -8.77 12.94
N THR A 228 -15.19 -7.91 12.03
CA THR A 228 -15.61 -8.29 10.68
C THR A 228 -14.79 -7.59 9.59
N TYR A 229 -14.75 -8.20 8.40
CA TYR A 229 -14.09 -7.60 7.25
C TYR A 229 -14.65 -6.21 6.90
N GLU A 230 -15.97 -6.03 6.94
CA GLU A 230 -16.61 -4.76 6.59
C GLU A 230 -16.22 -3.64 7.57
N GLU A 231 -16.22 -3.92 8.89
CA GLU A 231 -15.80 -2.94 9.89
C GLU A 231 -14.31 -2.60 9.74
N PHE A 232 -13.47 -3.63 9.55
CA PHE A 232 -12.04 -3.46 9.30
C PHE A 232 -11.78 -2.63 8.04
N ARG A 233 -12.44 -2.97 6.92
CA ARG A 233 -12.28 -2.26 5.65
C ARG A 233 -12.68 -0.78 5.77
N ILE A 234 -13.82 -0.48 6.41
CA ILE A 234 -14.29 0.90 6.61
C ILE A 234 -13.28 1.69 7.45
N GLU A 235 -12.79 1.10 8.55
CA GLU A 235 -11.81 1.76 9.42
C GLU A 235 -10.44 1.92 8.74
N LEU A 236 -10.09 1.03 7.83
CA LEU A 236 -8.85 1.16 7.08
C LEU A 236 -8.97 2.16 5.92
N GLU A 237 -10.09 2.15 5.18
CA GLU A 237 -10.27 2.93 3.96
C GLU A 237 -10.44 4.44 4.24
N GLY A 238 -11.26 4.83 5.21
CA GLY A 238 -11.39 6.22 5.63
C GLY A 238 -12.43 7.02 4.86
N GLU A 239 -12.12 8.27 4.55
CA GLU A 239 -13.01 9.15 3.79
C GLU A 239 -13.22 8.63 2.35
N PRO A 240 -14.39 8.81 1.76
CA PRO A 240 -15.58 9.51 2.29
C PRO A 240 -16.53 8.64 3.11
N ILE A 241 -16.17 7.39 3.47
CA ILE A 241 -17.05 6.50 4.24
C ILE A 241 -17.12 6.94 5.70
N THR A 242 -15.99 7.36 6.25
CA THR A 242 -15.86 7.89 7.61
C THR A 242 -15.80 9.42 7.60
N PRO A 243 -16.13 10.09 8.70
CA PRO A 243 -16.10 11.54 8.77
C PRO A 243 -14.69 12.13 8.94
N THR A 244 -13.67 11.29 9.09
CA THR A 244 -12.27 11.69 9.28
C THR A 244 -11.36 10.74 8.52
N HIS A 245 -10.18 11.21 8.17
CA HIS A 245 -9.16 10.36 7.58
C HIS A 245 -8.86 9.12 8.43
N LYS A 246 -8.51 8.04 7.74
CA LYS A 246 -8.03 6.78 8.30
C LYS A 246 -6.71 6.40 7.62
N MET A 247 -6.27 5.16 7.73
CA MET A 247 -4.94 4.78 7.22
C MET A 247 -4.79 4.93 5.71
N HIS A 248 -5.79 4.54 4.92
CA HIS A 248 -5.70 4.61 3.46
C HIS A 248 -5.70 6.07 2.96
N ASP A 249 -6.79 6.77 3.17
CA ASP A 249 -6.91 8.15 2.69
C ASP A 249 -5.99 9.10 3.46
N GLY A 250 -5.64 8.81 4.72
CA GLY A 250 -4.65 9.52 5.51
C GLY A 250 -3.22 9.40 4.96
N GLY A 251 -2.85 8.25 4.39
CA GLY A 251 -1.58 8.07 3.69
C GLY A 251 -1.54 8.86 2.37
N HIS A 252 -2.63 8.84 1.62
CA HIS A 252 -2.81 9.67 0.43
C HIS A 252 -2.72 11.17 0.76
N TYR A 253 -3.45 11.62 1.77
CA TYR A 253 -3.41 12.98 2.29
C TYR A 253 -2.01 13.38 2.75
N GLY A 254 -1.29 12.47 3.41
CA GLY A 254 0.05 12.72 3.96
C GLY A 254 1.12 12.99 2.91
N VAL A 255 0.99 12.43 1.70
CA VAL A 255 1.88 12.73 0.56
C VAL A 255 1.39 13.97 -0.21
N GLY A 256 0.09 14.13 -0.31
CA GLY A 256 -0.53 15.26 -1.03
C GLY A 256 -0.33 15.20 -2.54
N GLY A 257 -0.61 16.30 -3.20
CA GLY A 257 -0.47 16.43 -4.65
C GLY A 257 -1.21 15.38 -5.44
N GLU A 258 -0.54 14.79 -6.41
CA GLU A 258 -1.10 13.71 -7.24
C GLU A 258 -1.56 12.52 -6.39
N MET A 259 -0.75 12.14 -5.39
CA MET A 259 -1.05 11.02 -4.50
C MET A 259 -2.36 11.19 -3.73
N SER A 260 -2.79 12.41 -3.42
CA SER A 260 -4.03 12.68 -2.68
C SER A 260 -5.29 12.69 -3.54
N ASN A 261 -5.19 12.61 -4.86
CA ASN A 261 -6.37 12.60 -5.69
C ASN A 261 -7.00 11.22 -5.79
N PHE A 262 -8.32 11.16 -5.60
CA PHE A 262 -9.11 9.93 -5.61
C PHE A 262 -8.96 9.10 -6.89
N TYR A 263 -8.79 9.74 -8.05
CA TYR A 263 -8.69 9.09 -9.35
C TYR A 263 -7.25 8.83 -9.77
N SER A 264 -6.39 9.86 -9.66
CA SER A 264 -5.09 9.89 -10.32
C SER A 264 -3.90 9.57 -9.41
N SER A 265 -4.16 9.16 -8.17
CA SER A 265 -3.11 8.84 -7.17
C SER A 265 -2.01 7.86 -7.64
N PRO A 266 -2.26 6.84 -8.51
CA PRO A 266 -1.19 5.96 -9.01
C PRO A 266 -0.15 6.65 -9.90
N GLY A 267 -0.39 7.90 -10.30
CA GLY A 267 0.62 8.74 -10.95
C GLY A 267 1.85 8.99 -10.08
N ASP A 268 1.69 9.01 -8.76
CA ASP A 268 2.83 8.98 -7.84
C ASP A 268 3.26 7.53 -7.55
N PRO A 269 4.50 7.13 -7.87
CA PRO A 269 4.99 5.77 -7.61
C PRO A 269 4.93 5.34 -6.14
N LEU A 270 4.82 6.26 -5.18
CA LEU A 270 4.60 5.94 -3.76
C LEU A 270 3.26 5.23 -3.50
N PHE A 271 2.29 5.38 -4.39
CA PHE A 271 1.02 4.67 -4.34
C PHE A 271 1.21 3.17 -4.10
N TYR A 272 2.11 2.54 -4.84
CA TYR A 272 2.32 1.09 -4.79
C TYR A 272 2.97 0.63 -3.48
N LEU A 273 3.80 1.45 -2.84
CA LEU A 273 4.36 1.16 -1.52
C LEU A 273 3.32 1.36 -0.40
N HIS A 274 2.49 2.39 -0.52
CA HIS A 274 1.39 2.68 0.39
C HIS A 274 0.37 1.54 0.37
N HIS A 275 -0.12 1.15 -0.81
CA HIS A 275 -1.09 0.06 -0.95
C HIS A 275 -0.51 -1.31 -0.57
N SER A 276 0.80 -1.54 -0.74
CA SER A 276 1.45 -2.72 -0.17
C SER A 276 1.41 -2.74 1.35
N ASN A 277 1.54 -1.58 2.03
CA ASN A 277 1.40 -1.55 3.49
C ASN A 277 -0.05 -1.75 3.93
N LEU A 278 -1.03 -1.20 3.23
CA LEU A 278 -2.44 -1.47 3.49
C LEU A 278 -2.77 -2.97 3.33
N ASP A 279 -2.25 -3.60 2.28
CA ASP A 279 -2.36 -5.04 2.08
C ASP A 279 -1.69 -5.86 3.19
N ARG A 280 -0.52 -5.40 3.68
CA ARG A 280 0.14 -5.97 4.86
C ARG A 280 -0.75 -5.86 6.11
N VAL A 281 -1.37 -4.72 6.37
CA VAL A 281 -2.30 -4.53 7.50
C VAL A 281 -3.51 -5.46 7.35
N TRP A 282 -4.06 -5.62 6.13
CA TRP A 282 -5.11 -6.60 5.89
C TRP A 282 -4.64 -8.02 6.18
N ARG A 283 -3.43 -8.39 5.73
CA ARG A 283 -2.87 -9.72 6.06
C ARG A 283 -2.71 -9.93 7.57
N MET A 284 -2.30 -8.92 8.31
CA MET A 284 -2.24 -8.99 9.77
C MET A 284 -3.62 -9.28 10.37
N TRP A 285 -4.66 -8.59 9.90
CA TRP A 285 -6.05 -8.82 10.31
C TRP A 285 -6.50 -10.26 9.98
N GLN A 286 -6.20 -10.77 8.78
CA GLN A 286 -6.49 -12.15 8.38
C GLN A 286 -5.82 -13.19 9.29
N LEU A 287 -4.59 -12.93 9.73
CA LEU A 287 -3.82 -13.86 10.57
C LEU A 287 -4.29 -13.92 12.03
N MET A 288 -5.07 -12.95 12.50
CA MET A 288 -5.53 -12.95 13.89
C MET A 288 -6.50 -14.09 14.21
N LEU A 289 -7.30 -14.52 13.24
CA LEU A 289 -8.25 -15.62 13.40
C LEU A 289 -8.28 -16.48 12.12
N PRO A 290 -8.27 -17.82 12.22
CA PRO A 290 -8.22 -18.71 11.04
C PRO A 290 -9.36 -18.50 10.05
N ASP A 291 -10.56 -18.15 10.55
CA ASP A 291 -11.75 -17.98 9.70
C ASP A 291 -11.73 -16.70 8.88
N ARG A 292 -10.84 -15.75 9.20
CA ARG A 292 -10.72 -14.46 8.49
C ARG A 292 -10.06 -14.55 7.12
N LEU A 293 -9.35 -15.63 6.83
CA LEU A 293 -8.62 -15.74 5.57
C LEU A 293 -9.51 -15.55 4.34
N TYR A 294 -10.73 -16.09 4.39
CA TYR A 294 -11.72 -16.01 3.31
C TYR A 294 -12.96 -15.20 3.69
N GLU A 295 -12.86 -14.38 4.75
CA GLU A 295 -13.95 -13.49 5.12
C GLU A 295 -13.98 -12.28 4.19
N ILE A 296 -15.16 -12.06 3.58
CA ILE A 296 -15.44 -10.95 2.68
C ILE A 296 -16.89 -10.51 2.82
N SER A 297 -17.12 -9.21 2.82
CA SER A 297 -18.46 -8.62 2.89
C SER A 297 -18.42 -7.17 2.39
N GLY A 298 -19.54 -6.50 2.43
CA GLY A 298 -19.68 -5.13 2.01
C GLY A 298 -20.41 -4.98 0.68
N ARG A 299 -20.83 -3.76 0.42
CA ARG A 299 -21.58 -3.43 -0.79
C ARG A 299 -20.73 -3.53 -2.05
N SER A 300 -21.34 -3.93 -3.16
CA SER A 300 -20.69 -4.00 -4.48
C SER A 300 -20.75 -2.69 -5.27
N THR A 301 -21.55 -1.72 -4.82
CA THR A 301 -21.74 -0.42 -5.49
C THR A 301 -21.81 0.70 -4.46
N VAL A 302 -21.40 1.89 -4.85
CA VAL A 302 -21.51 3.10 -4.00
C VAL A 302 -22.98 3.48 -3.81
N ASP A 303 -23.76 3.42 -4.87
CA ASP A 303 -25.18 3.77 -4.89
C ASP A 303 -26.08 2.52 -4.87
N PRO A 304 -27.31 2.62 -4.30
CA PRO A 304 -28.25 1.52 -4.32
C PRO A 304 -28.75 1.18 -5.75
N PRO A 305 -29.15 -0.09 -6.00
CA PRO A 305 -29.36 -1.15 -5.03
C PRO A 305 -28.05 -1.81 -4.60
N TYR A 306 -27.87 -2.02 -3.29
CA TYR A 306 -26.69 -2.68 -2.74
C TYR A 306 -26.82 -4.20 -2.82
N VAL A 307 -25.79 -4.84 -3.33
CA VAL A 307 -25.59 -6.29 -3.24
C VAL A 307 -24.26 -6.51 -2.52
N ASN A 308 -24.21 -7.47 -1.62
CA ASN A 308 -22.93 -7.81 -0.96
C ASN A 308 -21.99 -8.48 -1.94
N VAL A 309 -20.71 -8.09 -1.88
CA VAL A 309 -19.66 -8.85 -2.53
C VAL A 309 -19.53 -10.23 -1.91
N THR A 310 -19.10 -11.19 -2.72
CA THR A 310 -18.86 -12.57 -2.30
C THR A 310 -17.49 -13.01 -2.80
N LEU A 311 -17.04 -14.18 -2.37
CA LEU A 311 -15.80 -14.76 -2.89
C LEU A 311 -15.83 -15.00 -4.41
N ASP A 312 -17.00 -15.10 -5.02
CA ASP A 312 -17.16 -15.25 -6.48
C ASP A 312 -17.31 -13.92 -7.23
N TYR A 313 -17.29 -12.79 -6.50
CA TYR A 313 -17.37 -11.47 -7.13
C TYR A 313 -16.16 -11.22 -8.04
N PRO A 314 -16.37 -10.76 -9.29
CA PRO A 314 -15.30 -10.59 -10.26
C PRO A 314 -14.46 -9.32 -9.96
N LEU A 315 -13.14 -9.45 -9.98
CA LEU A 315 -12.19 -8.35 -9.99
C LEU A 315 -11.83 -8.02 -11.44
N ASP A 316 -12.32 -6.90 -11.92
CA ASP A 316 -12.07 -6.42 -13.28
C ASP A 316 -10.79 -5.57 -13.31
N MET A 317 -9.77 -6.06 -14.01
CA MET A 317 -8.48 -5.39 -14.24
C MET A 317 -8.35 -4.80 -15.65
N GLY A 318 -9.47 -4.54 -16.32
CA GLY A 318 -9.45 -4.00 -17.68
C GLY A 318 -8.55 -4.81 -18.60
N ASN A 319 -7.69 -4.14 -19.34
CA ASN A 319 -6.74 -4.78 -20.24
C ASN A 319 -5.41 -5.22 -19.58
N LEU A 320 -5.21 -4.94 -18.28
CA LEU A 320 -3.99 -5.37 -17.58
C LEU A 320 -3.95 -6.87 -17.34
N ALA A 321 -5.10 -7.49 -17.05
CA ALA A 321 -5.20 -8.93 -16.79
C ALA A 321 -6.62 -9.45 -17.00
N ALA A 322 -6.75 -10.77 -17.08
CA ALA A 322 -8.05 -11.43 -17.07
C ALA A 322 -8.78 -11.18 -15.74
N THR A 323 -10.11 -11.05 -15.81
CA THR A 323 -10.97 -10.99 -14.63
C THR A 323 -10.88 -12.28 -13.84
N ILE A 324 -10.68 -12.19 -12.53
CA ILE A 324 -10.64 -13.33 -11.61
C ILE A 324 -11.57 -13.09 -10.43
N PRO A 325 -12.07 -14.14 -9.75
CA PRO A 325 -12.91 -13.95 -8.57
C PRO A 325 -12.08 -13.52 -7.34
N ILE A 326 -12.71 -12.83 -6.41
CA ILE A 326 -12.08 -12.39 -5.15
C ILE A 326 -11.37 -13.53 -4.42
N ARG A 327 -11.95 -14.75 -4.42
CA ARG A 327 -11.36 -15.92 -3.74
C ARG A 327 -9.92 -16.20 -4.12
N ASP A 328 -9.55 -15.91 -5.37
CA ASP A 328 -8.22 -16.22 -5.91
C ASP A 328 -7.14 -15.31 -5.33
N VAL A 329 -7.52 -14.15 -4.77
CA VAL A 329 -6.57 -13.20 -4.18
C VAL A 329 -6.60 -13.16 -2.66
N MET A 330 -7.47 -13.94 -2.00
CA MET A 330 -7.61 -13.88 -0.54
C MET A 330 -6.36 -14.36 0.20
N ASP A 331 -5.74 -15.43 -0.28
CA ASP A 331 -4.50 -15.95 0.31
C ASP A 331 -3.27 -15.47 -0.46
N ILE A 332 -2.43 -14.68 0.21
CA ILE A 332 -1.19 -14.17 -0.39
C ILE A 332 -0.13 -15.25 -0.61
N TRP A 333 -0.27 -16.41 0.01
CA TRP A 333 0.65 -17.53 -0.14
C TRP A 333 0.27 -18.49 -1.28
N SER A 334 -0.80 -18.21 -1.99
CA SER A 334 -1.30 -18.98 -3.13
C SER A 334 -1.28 -18.17 -4.43
N PRO A 335 -1.22 -18.82 -5.62
CA PRO A 335 -1.37 -18.12 -6.89
C PRO A 335 -2.71 -17.37 -6.98
N PRO A 336 -2.74 -16.21 -7.61
CA PRO A 336 -1.67 -15.54 -8.37
C PRO A 336 -0.68 -14.75 -7.51
N ASN A 337 -0.89 -14.62 -6.21
CA ASN A 337 -0.15 -13.73 -5.32
C ASN A 337 1.29 -14.20 -5.09
N CYS A 338 1.51 -15.35 -4.44
CA CYS A 338 2.81 -15.95 -4.17
C CYS A 338 3.83 -15.01 -3.50
N TYR A 339 3.41 -14.25 -2.50
CA TYR A 339 4.29 -13.39 -1.71
C TYR A 339 4.00 -13.46 -0.21
N THR A 340 4.92 -12.91 0.57
CA THR A 340 4.78 -12.71 2.02
C THR A 340 5.40 -11.37 2.42
N TYR A 341 4.99 -10.84 3.55
CA TYR A 341 5.58 -9.66 4.18
C TYR A 341 6.63 -10.08 5.22
N VAL A 342 7.79 -9.42 5.22
CA VAL A 342 8.91 -9.68 6.15
C VAL A 342 9.49 -8.37 6.67
#